data_86e0b6a3cbec8578ba5bc3968cd67d8d
#
_entry.id   86e0b6a3cbec8578ba5bc3968cd67d8d
#
_cell.length_a   1.000
_cell.length_b   1.000
_cell.length_c   1.000
_cell.angle_alpha   90.00
_cell.angle_beta   90.00
_cell.angle_gamma   90.00
#
_symmetry.space_group_name_H-M   'P 1'
#
loop_
_entity.id
_entity.type
_entity.pdbx_description
1 polymer ?
#
loop_
_entity_poly.entity_id
_entity_poly.type
_entity_poly.pdbx_seq_one_letter_code
_entity_poly.pdbx_strand_id
1 'polypeptide(L)'
;MGSSLCAKFRNWRKRRSKERKIKEDAMPFNVNEENQEEVAVEKGKLRRIICHEEEDDEMKPVLYAKQELENLIVELEKELQAKWCNKREREKLLLELGHAYYKYCKFEKARHHYEQHFNLVRKRIHSLSSLQRAYCNLGCVCRRLGDFDKAANFLETGLAMAEEAQDLRSQGRFYNNLGNICEMQRDFEGAIFYQSKRRKIAEILKDGDSEAKASASIANAYHCIGNLRRSITYYESVVLWLRRKLGKDLLQDL
;
A
#
# COMPACT_ATOMS: atom_id res chain seq x y z
N MET A 1 22.54 -11.23 -12.06
CA MET A 1 22.99 -10.46 -10.87
C MET A 1 21.87 -10.13 -9.84
N GLY A 2 20.62 -10.54 -10.09
CA GLY A 2 19.47 -10.27 -9.20
C GLY A 2 19.38 -11.12 -7.91
N SER A 3 20.14 -12.20 -7.79
CA SER A 3 20.04 -13.11 -6.63
C SER A 3 20.70 -12.59 -5.33
N SER A 4 21.56 -11.59 -5.42
CA SER A 4 22.36 -11.09 -4.30
C SER A 4 21.59 -10.20 -3.32
N LEU A 5 20.63 -9.41 -3.77
CA LEU A 5 19.84 -8.49 -2.92
C LEU A 5 18.81 -9.24 -2.07
N CYS A 6 18.08 -10.19 -2.65
CA CYS A 6 17.14 -11.05 -1.92
C CYS A 6 17.84 -11.92 -0.87
N ALA A 7 19.07 -12.40 -1.17
CA ALA A 7 19.85 -13.18 -0.22
C ALA A 7 20.37 -12.33 0.94
N LYS A 8 20.79 -11.09 0.67
CA LYS A 8 21.24 -10.12 1.71
C LYS A 8 20.10 -9.72 2.63
N PHE A 9 18.88 -9.56 2.07
CA PHE A 9 17.68 -9.19 2.86
C PHE A 9 17.18 -10.36 3.72
N ARG A 10 17.20 -11.61 3.20
CA ARG A 10 16.89 -12.82 3.99
C ARG A 10 17.88 -13.01 5.13
N ASN A 11 19.16 -12.75 4.92
CA ASN A 11 20.18 -12.83 5.96
C ASN A 11 20.04 -11.69 7.00
N TRP A 12 19.63 -10.50 6.59
CA TRP A 12 19.32 -9.39 7.46
C TRP A 12 18.09 -9.70 8.36
N ARG A 13 17.00 -10.27 7.79
CA ARG A 13 15.83 -10.77 8.57
C ARG A 13 16.24 -11.80 9.62
N LYS A 14 17.11 -12.77 9.28
CA LYS A 14 17.59 -13.80 10.21
C LYS A 14 18.48 -13.24 11.33
N ARG A 15 19.31 -12.25 11.08
CA ARG A 15 20.15 -11.60 12.11
C ARG A 15 19.28 -10.82 13.10
N ARG A 16 18.26 -10.10 12.66
CA ARG A 16 17.38 -9.32 13.54
C ARG A 16 16.44 -10.15 14.41
N SER A 17 16.01 -11.31 13.98
CA SER A 17 15.25 -12.24 14.83
C SER A 17 16.03 -12.63 16.10
N LYS A 18 17.37 -12.64 16.03
CA LYS A 18 18.24 -12.88 17.20
C LYS A 18 18.41 -11.63 18.09
N GLU A 19 18.40 -10.43 17.53
CA GLU A 19 18.58 -9.17 18.28
C GLU A 19 17.30 -8.71 19.01
N ARG A 20 16.09 -9.13 18.58
CA ARG A 20 14.83 -8.84 19.26
C ARG A 20 14.74 -9.44 20.67
N LYS A 21 15.41 -10.55 20.94
CA LYS A 21 15.43 -11.18 22.29
C LYS A 21 16.19 -10.40 23.35
N ILE A 22 16.92 -9.35 23.00
CA ILE A 22 17.83 -8.62 23.92
C ILE A 22 17.24 -7.26 24.38
N LYS A 23 16.12 -6.76 23.79
CA LYS A 23 15.61 -5.39 24.04
C LYS A 23 14.26 -5.30 24.77
N GLU A 24 13.78 -6.38 25.41
CA GLU A 24 12.50 -6.36 26.15
C GLU A 24 12.59 -5.71 27.57
N ASP A 25 13.75 -5.26 28.00
CA ASP A 25 13.98 -4.75 29.37
C ASP A 25 14.29 -3.24 29.45
N ALA A 26 13.55 -2.37 28.80
CA ALA A 26 13.70 -0.92 28.99
C ALA A 26 12.39 -0.24 29.42
N MET A 27 12.40 0.27 30.64
CA MET A 27 11.37 0.97 31.43
C MET A 27 10.78 2.25 30.81
N PRO A 28 9.57 2.68 31.21
CA PRO A 28 8.82 3.77 30.58
C PRO A 28 9.17 5.14 31.14
N PHE A 29 9.23 6.15 30.26
CA PHE A 29 9.31 7.55 30.63
C PHE A 29 7.91 8.20 30.61
N ASN A 30 7.60 8.92 31.67
CA ASN A 30 6.31 9.57 31.94
C ASN A 30 6.30 10.98 31.30
N VAL A 31 5.32 11.30 30.45
CA VAL A 31 5.11 12.62 29.83
C VAL A 31 3.69 13.09 30.18
N ASN A 32 3.56 14.33 30.63
CA ASN A 32 2.38 14.99 31.20
C ASN A 32 1.10 14.83 30.37
N GLU A 33 -0.02 14.55 31.05
CA GLU A 33 -1.32 14.18 30.49
C GLU A 33 -2.04 15.30 29.69
N GLU A 34 -1.81 16.57 29.96
CA GLU A 34 -2.50 17.69 29.32
C GLU A 34 -2.12 17.90 27.84
N ASN A 35 -0.91 17.51 27.41
CA ASN A 35 -0.51 17.55 25.99
C ASN A 35 -0.99 16.33 25.18
N GLN A 36 -1.56 15.32 25.82
CA GLN A 36 -1.93 14.08 25.13
C GLN A 36 -3.29 14.17 24.44
N GLU A 37 -4.25 14.95 24.95
CA GLU A 37 -5.59 15.06 24.37
C GLU A 37 -5.61 15.94 23.10
N GLU A 38 -4.93 17.07 23.08
CA GLU A 38 -4.84 17.91 21.86
C GLU A 38 -4.11 17.21 20.73
N VAL A 39 -2.99 16.54 21.04
CA VAL A 39 -2.24 15.72 20.09
C VAL A 39 -3.03 14.50 19.64
N ALA A 40 -3.89 13.92 20.49
CA ALA A 40 -4.73 12.78 20.13
C ALA A 40 -5.89 13.16 19.19
N VAL A 41 -6.48 14.34 19.36
CA VAL A 41 -7.57 14.86 18.49
C VAL A 41 -7.02 15.24 17.12
N GLU A 42 -5.87 15.90 17.06
CA GLU A 42 -5.20 16.21 15.79
C GLU A 42 -4.68 14.94 15.08
N LYS A 43 -4.16 13.96 15.84
CA LYS A 43 -3.81 12.62 15.33
C LYS A 43 -5.02 11.88 14.76
N GLY A 44 -6.20 12.00 15.37
CA GLY A 44 -7.45 11.39 14.88
C GLY A 44 -7.89 11.96 13.54
N LYS A 45 -7.77 13.27 13.35
CA LYS A 45 -8.06 13.95 12.07
C LYS A 45 -7.01 13.61 11.01
N LEU A 46 -5.73 13.66 11.33
CA LEU A 46 -4.63 13.29 10.44
C LEU A 46 -4.66 11.79 10.06
N ARG A 47 -4.97 10.89 11.01
CA ARG A 47 -5.15 9.47 10.68
C ARG A 47 -6.29 9.24 9.68
N ARG A 48 -7.41 9.96 9.77
CA ARG A 48 -8.51 9.85 8.80
C ARG A 48 -8.10 10.33 7.41
N ILE A 49 -7.28 11.39 7.31
CA ILE A 49 -6.79 11.93 6.04
C ILE A 49 -5.69 11.03 5.43
N ILE A 50 -4.88 10.37 6.28
CA ILE A 50 -3.71 9.59 5.86
C ILE A 50 -4.05 8.12 5.56
N CYS A 51 -5.08 7.55 6.22
CA CYS A 51 -5.49 6.15 6.02
C CYS A 51 -6.31 5.90 4.74
N HIS A 52 -6.57 6.91 3.90
CA HIS A 52 -7.27 6.76 2.63
C HIS A 52 -6.32 6.53 1.45
N GLU A 53 -5.41 5.58 1.57
CA GLU A 53 -4.38 5.34 0.55
C GLU A 53 -4.81 4.46 -0.63
N GLU A 54 -6.07 4.18 -0.86
CA GLU A 54 -6.54 3.57 -2.12
C GLU A 54 -8.02 3.89 -2.45
N GLU A 55 -8.60 4.88 -1.80
CA GLU A 55 -9.95 5.33 -2.14
C GLU A 55 -9.90 6.84 -2.46
N ASP A 56 -9.57 7.17 -3.70
CA ASP A 56 -10.15 8.33 -4.33
C ASP A 56 -11.64 7.99 -4.47
N ASP A 57 -12.46 8.44 -3.54
CA ASP A 57 -13.73 9.07 -3.81
C ASP A 57 -14.42 9.48 -2.50
N GLU A 58 -15.07 10.65 -2.55
CA GLU A 58 -15.91 11.26 -1.52
C GLU A 58 -16.78 10.22 -0.82
N MET A 59 -16.87 10.32 0.51
CA MET A 59 -17.78 9.54 1.35
C MET A 59 -19.24 9.80 0.94
N LYS A 60 -19.68 9.16 -0.13
CA LYS A 60 -21.12 8.92 -0.38
C LYS A 60 -21.62 7.88 0.63
N PRO A 61 -22.87 7.97 1.09
CA PRO A 61 -23.36 7.15 2.18
C PRO A 61 -23.10 5.66 1.89
N VAL A 62 -22.35 5.04 2.78
CA VAL A 62 -21.79 3.68 2.71
C VAL A 62 -22.80 2.60 2.28
N LEU A 63 -24.11 2.84 2.47
CA LEU A 63 -25.17 1.90 2.14
C LEU A 63 -25.46 1.84 0.62
N TYR A 64 -25.47 2.98 -0.06
CA TYR A 64 -25.69 3.04 -1.52
C TYR A 64 -24.51 2.44 -2.28
N ALA A 65 -23.30 2.78 -1.87
CA ALA A 65 -22.09 2.22 -2.48
C ALA A 65 -22.00 0.70 -2.34
N LYS A 66 -22.54 0.13 -1.26
CA LYS A 66 -22.55 -1.31 -1.04
C LYS A 66 -23.52 -2.04 -1.99
N GLN A 67 -24.75 -1.51 -2.16
CA GLN A 67 -25.74 -2.09 -3.06
C GLN A 67 -25.31 -1.97 -4.53
N GLU A 68 -24.73 -0.84 -4.92
CA GLU A 68 -24.19 -0.65 -6.26
C GLU A 68 -23.06 -1.65 -6.56
N LEU A 69 -22.20 -1.90 -5.57
CA LEU A 69 -21.10 -2.84 -5.69
C LEU A 69 -21.60 -4.30 -5.78
N GLU A 70 -22.64 -4.66 -5.05
CA GLU A 70 -23.30 -5.98 -5.16
C GLU A 70 -23.91 -6.17 -6.55
N ASN A 71 -24.62 -5.17 -7.07
CA ASN A 71 -25.22 -5.20 -8.41
C ASN A 71 -24.13 -5.34 -9.49
N LEU A 72 -23.04 -4.58 -9.37
CA LEU A 72 -21.90 -4.67 -10.28
C LEU A 72 -21.27 -6.08 -10.25
N ILE A 73 -21.09 -6.67 -9.07
CA ILE A 73 -20.56 -8.04 -8.95
C ILE A 73 -21.44 -9.03 -9.69
N VAL A 74 -22.77 -8.97 -9.50
CA VAL A 74 -23.73 -9.86 -10.16
C VAL A 74 -23.68 -9.70 -11.68
N GLU A 75 -23.56 -8.48 -12.18
CA GLU A 75 -23.46 -8.20 -13.62
C GLU A 75 -22.16 -8.77 -14.20
N LEU A 76 -21.01 -8.48 -13.57
CA LEU A 76 -19.71 -9.01 -14.00
C LEU A 76 -19.64 -10.54 -13.96
N GLU A 77 -20.28 -11.18 -12.98
CA GLU A 77 -20.35 -12.66 -12.91
C GLU A 77 -21.16 -13.22 -14.08
N LYS A 78 -22.30 -12.60 -14.44
CA LYS A 78 -23.09 -12.99 -15.62
C LYS A 78 -22.29 -12.85 -16.91
N GLU A 79 -21.60 -11.72 -17.09
CA GLU A 79 -20.75 -11.50 -18.26
C GLU A 79 -19.63 -12.54 -18.36
N LEU A 80 -18.99 -12.89 -17.22
CA LEU A 80 -17.93 -13.90 -17.19
C LEU A 80 -18.41 -15.30 -17.57
N GLN A 81 -19.69 -15.62 -17.29
CA GLN A 81 -20.33 -16.89 -17.64
C GLN A 81 -20.84 -16.93 -19.10
N ALA A 82 -20.94 -15.80 -19.78
CA ALA A 82 -21.40 -15.73 -21.15
C ALA A 82 -20.48 -16.52 -22.09
N LYS A 83 -21.10 -17.33 -22.99
CA LYS A 83 -20.36 -18.19 -23.94
C LYS A 83 -19.44 -17.42 -24.91
N TRP A 84 -19.67 -16.13 -25.09
CA TRP A 84 -19.01 -15.28 -26.07
C TRP A 84 -17.81 -14.49 -25.49
N CYS A 85 -17.47 -14.72 -24.22
CA CYS A 85 -16.37 -14.03 -23.56
C CYS A 85 -15.02 -14.46 -24.16
N ASN A 86 -14.42 -13.62 -24.97
CA ASN A 86 -13.10 -13.88 -25.52
C ASN A 86 -11.99 -13.74 -24.43
N LYS A 87 -10.76 -14.22 -24.73
CA LYS A 87 -9.67 -14.23 -23.74
C LYS A 87 -9.32 -12.84 -23.18
N ARG A 88 -9.47 -11.78 -23.97
CA ARG A 88 -9.14 -10.42 -23.57
C ARG A 88 -10.22 -9.82 -22.66
N GLU A 89 -11.47 -10.06 -23.01
CA GLU A 89 -12.62 -9.69 -22.18
C GLU A 89 -12.60 -10.45 -20.86
N ARG A 90 -12.33 -11.77 -20.90
CA ARG A 90 -12.20 -12.59 -19.70
C ARG A 90 -11.11 -12.07 -18.76
N GLU A 91 -9.95 -11.63 -19.29
CA GLU A 91 -8.89 -11.03 -18.50
C GLU A 91 -9.37 -9.76 -17.80
N LYS A 92 -10.08 -8.88 -18.52
CA LYS A 92 -10.64 -7.63 -17.99
C LYS A 92 -11.67 -7.93 -16.90
N LEU A 93 -12.63 -8.81 -17.15
CA LEU A 93 -13.68 -9.17 -16.20
C LEU A 93 -13.13 -9.80 -14.92
N LEU A 94 -12.12 -10.67 -15.01
CA LEU A 94 -11.49 -11.27 -13.84
C LEU A 94 -10.78 -10.22 -12.99
N LEU A 95 -10.15 -9.23 -13.60
CA LEU A 95 -9.51 -8.13 -12.90
C LEU A 95 -10.55 -7.24 -12.20
N GLU A 96 -11.63 -6.87 -12.89
CA GLU A 96 -12.72 -6.06 -12.36
C GLU A 96 -13.46 -6.77 -11.22
N LEU A 97 -13.77 -8.07 -11.37
CA LEU A 97 -14.33 -8.88 -10.28
C LEU A 97 -13.39 -8.95 -9.06
N GLY A 98 -12.10 -9.13 -9.29
CA GLY A 98 -11.10 -9.09 -8.22
C GLY A 98 -11.14 -7.77 -7.46
N HIS A 99 -11.20 -6.64 -8.16
CA HIS A 99 -11.31 -5.31 -7.56
C HIS A 99 -12.65 -5.11 -6.83
N ALA A 100 -13.78 -5.52 -7.44
CA ALA A 100 -15.09 -5.39 -6.84
C ALA A 100 -15.19 -6.20 -5.53
N TYR A 101 -14.75 -7.46 -5.53
CA TYR A 101 -14.70 -8.27 -4.32
C TYR A 101 -13.70 -7.75 -3.27
N TYR A 102 -12.57 -7.17 -3.69
CA TYR A 102 -11.61 -6.55 -2.78
C TYR A 102 -12.23 -5.33 -2.07
N LYS A 103 -12.90 -4.44 -2.82
CA LYS A 103 -13.64 -3.30 -2.26
C LYS A 103 -14.79 -3.76 -1.35
N TYR A 104 -15.45 -4.86 -1.70
CA TYR A 104 -16.50 -5.48 -0.88
C TYR A 104 -15.97 -6.23 0.34
N CYS A 105 -14.66 -6.17 0.62
CA CYS A 105 -13.97 -6.88 1.70
C CYS A 105 -14.13 -8.41 1.68
N LYS A 106 -14.48 -9.00 0.55
CA LYS A 106 -14.53 -10.46 0.34
C LYS A 106 -13.18 -10.94 -0.23
N PHE A 107 -12.14 -10.86 0.60
CA PHE A 107 -10.77 -11.04 0.16
C PHE A 107 -10.46 -12.42 -0.42
N GLU A 108 -11.08 -13.50 0.07
CA GLU A 108 -10.91 -14.84 -0.50
C GLU A 108 -11.46 -14.94 -1.93
N LYS A 109 -12.63 -14.35 -2.20
CA LYS A 109 -13.19 -14.28 -3.55
C LYS A 109 -12.34 -13.39 -4.45
N ALA A 110 -11.86 -12.25 -3.94
CA ALA A 110 -10.94 -11.38 -4.67
C ALA A 110 -9.66 -12.14 -5.05
N ARG A 111 -9.06 -12.89 -4.12
CA ARG A 111 -7.89 -13.73 -4.37
C ARG A 111 -8.14 -14.73 -5.49
N HIS A 112 -9.26 -15.43 -5.45
CA HIS A 112 -9.61 -16.40 -6.48
C HIS A 112 -9.64 -15.79 -7.89
N HIS A 113 -10.27 -14.62 -8.06
CA HIS A 113 -10.32 -13.94 -9.36
C HIS A 113 -8.95 -13.36 -9.77
N TYR A 114 -8.17 -12.83 -8.84
CA TYR A 114 -6.81 -12.37 -9.13
C TYR A 114 -5.87 -13.52 -9.52
N GLU A 115 -5.99 -14.70 -8.92
CA GLU A 115 -5.23 -15.89 -9.32
C GLU A 115 -5.59 -16.35 -10.73
N GLN A 116 -6.89 -16.35 -11.09
CA GLN A 116 -7.32 -16.65 -12.44
C GLN A 116 -6.78 -15.61 -13.45
N HIS A 117 -6.88 -14.32 -13.12
CA HIS A 117 -6.29 -13.24 -13.92
C HIS A 117 -4.78 -13.44 -14.11
N PHE A 118 -4.04 -13.66 -13.03
CA PHE A 118 -2.61 -13.94 -13.07
C PHE A 118 -2.26 -15.12 -13.99
N ASN A 119 -3.01 -16.22 -13.90
CA ASN A 119 -2.81 -17.40 -14.72
C ASN A 119 -3.02 -17.15 -16.24
N LEU A 120 -3.88 -16.20 -16.59
CA LEU A 120 -4.07 -15.78 -17.98
C LEU A 120 -2.91 -14.88 -18.45
N VAL A 121 -2.52 -13.90 -17.62
CA VAL A 121 -1.52 -12.89 -17.97
C VAL A 121 -0.12 -13.51 -18.08
N ARG A 122 0.28 -14.38 -17.13
CA ARG A 122 1.62 -15.00 -17.12
C ARG A 122 1.95 -15.84 -18.35
N LYS A 123 0.94 -16.28 -19.08
CA LYS A 123 1.10 -17.05 -20.33
C LYS A 123 1.37 -16.16 -21.56
N ARG A 124 1.32 -14.84 -21.40
CA ARG A 124 1.54 -13.88 -22.49
C ARG A 124 2.90 -13.24 -22.36
N ILE A 125 3.74 -13.42 -23.38
CA ILE A 125 5.13 -12.96 -23.41
C ILE A 125 5.27 -11.43 -23.41
N HIS A 126 4.21 -10.66 -23.77
CA HIS A 126 4.31 -9.22 -24.03
C HIS A 126 3.49 -8.32 -23.10
N SER A 127 3.07 -8.80 -21.96
CA SER A 127 2.21 -8.00 -21.05
C SER A 127 2.87 -7.75 -19.70
N LEU A 128 4.06 -7.11 -19.73
CA LEU A 128 4.83 -6.82 -18.51
C LEU A 128 4.01 -6.01 -17.50
N SER A 129 3.33 -4.94 -17.95
CA SER A 129 2.53 -4.08 -17.06
C SER A 129 1.32 -4.81 -16.46
N SER A 130 0.65 -5.69 -17.25
CA SER A 130 -0.44 -6.53 -16.73
C SER A 130 0.07 -7.54 -15.71
N LEU A 131 1.27 -8.11 -15.93
CA LEU A 131 1.87 -9.06 -15.01
C LEU A 131 2.30 -8.38 -13.69
N GLN A 132 2.92 -7.20 -13.77
CA GLN A 132 3.25 -6.39 -12.60
C GLN A 132 1.98 -6.04 -11.79
N ARG A 133 0.89 -5.65 -12.48
CA ARG A 133 -0.41 -5.38 -11.83
C ARG A 133 -0.96 -6.64 -11.14
N ALA A 134 -0.87 -7.79 -11.78
CA ALA A 134 -1.32 -9.05 -11.20
C ALA A 134 -0.53 -9.43 -9.94
N TYR A 135 0.78 -9.26 -9.95
CA TYR A 135 1.63 -9.44 -8.76
C TYR A 135 1.26 -8.46 -7.64
N CYS A 136 1.02 -7.20 -7.96
CA CYS A 136 0.60 -6.18 -6.99
C CYS A 136 -0.73 -6.56 -6.34
N ASN A 137 -1.75 -6.92 -7.14
CA ASN A 137 -3.07 -7.28 -6.65
C ASN A 137 -3.04 -8.54 -5.77
N LEU A 138 -2.27 -9.58 -6.17
CA LEU A 138 -2.08 -10.78 -5.35
C LEU A 138 -1.36 -10.44 -4.03
N GLY A 139 -0.34 -9.60 -4.06
CA GLY A 139 0.34 -9.13 -2.86
C GLY A 139 -0.61 -8.37 -1.93
N CYS A 140 -1.43 -7.46 -2.47
CA CYS A 140 -2.40 -6.71 -1.69
C CYS A 140 -3.44 -7.62 -1.02
N VAL A 141 -4.03 -8.57 -1.77
CA VAL A 141 -5.06 -9.44 -1.21
C VAL A 141 -4.49 -10.42 -0.19
N CYS A 142 -3.30 -10.99 -0.42
CA CYS A 142 -2.62 -11.84 0.57
C CYS A 142 -2.31 -11.07 1.86
N ARG A 143 -1.90 -9.78 1.75
CA ARG A 143 -1.71 -8.90 2.92
C ARG A 143 -3.00 -8.72 3.71
N ARG A 144 -4.14 -8.50 3.03
CA ARG A 144 -5.46 -8.36 3.70
C ARG A 144 -5.93 -9.64 4.36
N LEU A 145 -5.52 -10.80 3.85
CA LEU A 145 -5.79 -12.12 4.43
C LEU A 145 -4.81 -12.50 5.56
N GLY A 146 -3.80 -11.67 5.85
CA GLY A 146 -2.80 -11.93 6.87
C GLY A 146 -1.67 -12.86 6.44
N ASP A 147 -1.65 -13.30 5.17
CA ASP A 147 -0.58 -14.15 4.62
C ASP A 147 0.60 -13.26 4.15
N PHE A 148 1.30 -12.70 5.14
CA PHE A 148 2.35 -11.71 4.88
C PHE A 148 3.54 -12.28 4.10
N ASP A 149 3.86 -13.55 4.26
CA ASP A 149 4.98 -14.18 3.55
C ASP A 149 4.69 -14.33 2.06
N LYS A 150 3.47 -14.79 1.70
CA LYS A 150 3.05 -14.83 0.29
C LYS A 150 2.90 -13.43 -0.29
N ALA A 151 2.33 -12.49 0.47
CA ALA A 151 2.22 -11.11 0.03
C ALA A 151 3.59 -10.51 -0.30
N ALA A 152 4.58 -10.67 0.58
CA ALA A 152 5.94 -10.20 0.35
C ALA A 152 6.57 -10.86 -0.89
N ASN A 153 6.43 -12.18 -1.06
CA ASN A 153 6.98 -12.88 -2.21
C ASN A 153 6.40 -12.38 -3.55
N PHE A 154 5.08 -12.16 -3.63
CA PHE A 154 4.46 -11.58 -4.83
C PHE A 154 4.96 -10.16 -5.10
N LEU A 155 5.01 -9.32 -4.07
CA LEU A 155 5.43 -7.92 -4.22
C LEU A 155 6.92 -7.79 -4.55
N GLU A 156 7.80 -8.60 -3.96
CA GLU A 156 9.24 -8.62 -4.27
C GLU A 156 9.49 -9.08 -5.71
N THR A 157 8.75 -10.10 -6.16
CA THR A 157 8.84 -10.57 -7.56
C THR A 157 8.40 -9.46 -8.53
N GLY A 158 7.26 -8.82 -8.24
CA GLY A 158 6.77 -7.71 -9.06
C GLY A 158 7.70 -6.49 -9.04
N LEU A 159 8.31 -6.20 -7.87
CA LEU A 159 9.28 -5.12 -7.72
C LEU A 159 10.53 -5.38 -8.57
N ALA A 160 11.09 -6.58 -8.54
CA ALA A 160 12.25 -6.93 -9.35
C ALA A 160 11.99 -6.74 -10.85
N MET A 161 10.79 -7.11 -11.32
CA MET A 161 10.37 -6.88 -12.70
C MET A 161 10.20 -5.38 -13.03
N ALA A 162 9.72 -4.57 -12.07
CA ALA A 162 9.57 -3.13 -12.24
C ALA A 162 10.93 -2.41 -12.22
N GLU A 163 11.88 -2.90 -11.45
CA GLU A 163 13.26 -2.40 -11.42
C GLU A 163 13.99 -2.70 -12.72
N GLU A 164 13.86 -3.92 -13.24
CA GLU A 164 14.44 -4.31 -14.53
C GLU A 164 13.86 -3.49 -15.69
N ALA A 165 12.56 -3.21 -15.65
CA ALA A 165 11.86 -2.38 -16.64
C ALA A 165 12.05 -0.88 -16.43
N GLN A 166 12.70 -0.44 -15.36
CA GLN A 166 12.82 0.97 -14.95
C GLN A 166 11.46 1.69 -14.79
N ASP A 167 10.39 0.94 -14.49
CA ASP A 167 9.06 1.48 -14.27
C ASP A 167 8.93 2.05 -12.84
N LEU A 168 9.27 3.33 -12.70
CA LEU A 168 9.25 4.03 -11.41
C LEU A 168 7.85 4.04 -10.77
N ARG A 169 6.78 4.13 -11.57
CA ARG A 169 5.41 4.14 -11.02
C ARG A 169 5.05 2.80 -10.37
N SER A 170 5.37 1.69 -11.03
CA SER A 170 5.16 0.36 -10.48
C SER A 170 6.08 0.09 -9.28
N GLN A 171 7.36 0.51 -9.33
CA GLN A 171 8.27 0.43 -8.18
C GLN A 171 7.70 1.15 -6.96
N GLY A 172 7.18 2.38 -7.13
CA GLY A 172 6.55 3.15 -6.05
C GLY A 172 5.38 2.40 -5.40
N ARG A 173 4.52 1.76 -6.21
CA ARG A 173 3.42 0.92 -5.70
C ARG A 173 3.90 -0.30 -4.92
N PHE A 174 4.92 -1.00 -5.42
CA PHE A 174 5.48 -2.16 -4.72
C PHE A 174 6.15 -1.76 -3.40
N TYR A 175 6.93 -0.67 -3.39
CA TYR A 175 7.53 -0.17 -2.16
C TYR A 175 6.49 0.25 -1.12
N ASN A 176 5.38 0.88 -1.54
CA ASN A 176 4.27 1.19 -0.65
C ASN A 176 3.71 -0.08 0.02
N ASN A 177 3.38 -1.09 -0.77
CA ASN A 177 2.77 -2.31 -0.25
C ASN A 177 3.72 -3.13 0.63
N LEU A 178 5.01 -3.16 0.32
CA LEU A 178 6.03 -3.80 1.17
C LEU A 178 6.21 -3.03 2.49
N GLY A 179 6.19 -1.69 2.45
CA GLY A 179 6.21 -0.86 3.64
C GLY A 179 5.01 -1.12 4.55
N ASN A 180 3.81 -1.22 3.97
CA ASN A 180 2.60 -1.52 4.72
C ASN A 180 2.63 -2.93 5.36
N ILE A 181 3.24 -3.94 4.71
CA ILE A 181 3.45 -5.26 5.32
C ILE A 181 4.37 -5.14 6.53
N CYS A 182 5.49 -4.43 6.39
CA CYS A 182 6.44 -4.21 7.49
C CYS A 182 5.77 -3.51 8.67
N GLU A 183 4.93 -2.50 8.42
CA GLU A 183 4.17 -1.79 9.45
C GLU A 183 3.20 -2.72 10.18
N MET A 184 2.43 -3.54 9.45
CA MET A 184 1.51 -4.53 10.05
C MET A 184 2.25 -5.59 10.88
N GLN A 185 3.46 -5.95 10.50
CA GLN A 185 4.34 -6.87 11.23
C GLN A 185 5.13 -6.16 12.36
N ARG A 186 4.90 -4.86 12.59
CA ARG A 186 5.65 -4.01 13.53
C ARG A 186 7.14 -3.92 13.22
N ASP A 187 7.56 -4.21 11.99
CA ASP A 187 8.91 -3.94 11.50
C ASP A 187 9.01 -2.50 11.01
N PHE A 188 9.00 -1.55 11.96
CA PHE A 188 8.98 -0.13 11.66
C PHE A 188 10.24 0.36 10.93
N GLU A 189 11.38 -0.31 11.09
CA GLU A 189 12.59 0.05 10.34
C GLU A 189 12.52 -0.42 8.89
N GLY A 190 11.93 -1.61 8.65
CA GLY A 190 11.60 -2.06 7.29
C GLY A 190 10.58 -1.13 6.63
N ALA A 191 9.55 -0.69 7.37
CA ALA A 191 8.58 0.28 6.89
C ALA A 191 9.26 1.60 6.49
N ILE A 192 10.12 2.17 7.33
CA ILE A 192 10.90 3.39 7.01
C ILE A 192 11.75 3.17 5.75
N PHE A 193 12.39 2.02 5.62
CA PHE A 193 13.22 1.72 4.45
C PHE A 193 12.40 1.76 3.16
N TYR A 194 11.29 1.01 3.09
CA TYR A 194 10.48 0.94 1.88
C TYR A 194 9.76 2.26 1.58
N GLN A 195 9.20 2.93 2.59
CA GLN A 195 8.55 4.22 2.39
C GLN A 195 9.53 5.33 1.99
N SER A 196 10.79 5.26 2.44
CA SER A 196 11.85 6.18 1.97
C SER A 196 12.17 5.97 0.50
N LYS A 197 12.17 4.73 0.02
CA LYS A 197 12.32 4.42 -1.41
C LYS A 197 11.14 4.96 -2.23
N ARG A 198 9.90 4.75 -1.75
CA ARG A 198 8.69 5.30 -2.36
C ARG A 198 8.74 6.83 -2.42
N ARG A 199 9.11 7.50 -1.31
CA ARG A 199 9.22 8.96 -1.25
C ARG A 199 10.18 9.51 -2.29
N LYS A 200 11.36 8.89 -2.42
CA LYS A 200 12.35 9.30 -3.42
C LYS A 200 11.83 9.14 -4.87
N ILE A 201 11.07 8.10 -5.14
CA ILE A 201 10.42 7.92 -6.45
C ILE A 201 9.37 9.01 -6.68
N ALA A 202 8.54 9.32 -5.69
CA ALA A 202 7.54 10.38 -5.77
C ALA A 202 8.19 11.74 -6.05
N GLU A 203 9.33 12.05 -5.42
CA GLU A 203 10.13 13.24 -5.68
C GLU A 203 10.61 13.29 -7.13
N ILE A 204 11.14 12.18 -7.68
CA ILE A 204 11.57 12.10 -9.08
C ILE A 204 10.39 12.32 -10.04
N LEU A 205 9.23 11.75 -9.73
CA LEU A 205 8.01 11.87 -10.54
C LEU A 205 7.27 13.21 -10.32
N LYS A 206 7.73 14.05 -9.39
CA LYS A 206 7.07 15.29 -8.95
C LYS A 206 5.62 15.06 -8.46
N ASP A 207 5.37 13.88 -7.87
CA ASP A 207 4.09 13.48 -7.28
C ASP A 207 4.07 13.87 -5.80
N GLY A 208 3.65 15.11 -5.52
CA GLY A 208 3.63 15.66 -4.17
C GLY A 208 2.65 14.92 -3.24
N ASP A 209 1.53 14.38 -3.77
CA ASP A 209 0.57 13.60 -2.98
C ASP A 209 1.22 12.30 -2.48
N SER A 210 1.86 11.54 -3.36
CA SER A 210 2.57 10.32 -2.99
C SER A 210 3.77 10.60 -2.08
N GLU A 211 4.47 11.73 -2.27
CA GLU A 211 5.58 12.14 -1.40
C GLU A 211 5.09 12.46 0.03
N ALA A 212 4.00 13.22 0.16
CA ALA A 212 3.39 13.55 1.44
C ALA A 212 2.89 12.29 2.17
N LYS A 213 2.20 11.39 1.46
CA LYS A 213 1.74 10.11 2.00
C LYS A 213 2.90 9.24 2.50
N ALA A 214 3.98 9.13 1.73
CA ALA A 214 5.16 8.39 2.14
C ALA A 214 5.84 9.03 3.37
N SER A 215 5.91 10.36 3.43
CA SER A 215 6.45 11.11 4.57
C SER A 215 5.60 10.86 5.84
N ALA A 216 4.28 10.81 5.71
CA ALA A 216 3.38 10.51 6.82
C ALA A 216 3.60 9.08 7.36
N SER A 217 3.71 8.08 6.47
CA SER A 217 4.00 6.70 6.88
C SER A 217 5.37 6.58 7.58
N ILE A 218 6.39 7.31 7.10
CA ILE A 218 7.71 7.38 7.76
C ILE A 218 7.59 8.02 9.14
N ALA A 219 6.83 9.12 9.26
CA ALA A 219 6.61 9.79 10.54
C ALA A 219 5.93 8.86 11.56
N ASN A 220 4.89 8.12 11.14
CA ASN A 220 4.22 7.12 11.96
C ASN A 220 5.21 6.04 12.45
N ALA A 221 6.04 5.51 11.57
CA ALA A 221 7.01 4.51 11.92
C ALA A 221 8.07 5.04 12.91
N TYR A 222 8.58 6.27 12.73
CA TYR A 222 9.47 6.92 13.71
C TYR A 222 8.79 7.15 15.06
N HIS A 223 7.52 7.51 15.06
CA HIS A 223 6.74 7.63 16.30
C HIS A 223 6.66 6.28 17.04
N CYS A 224 6.37 5.19 16.32
CA CYS A 224 6.25 3.86 16.91
C CYS A 224 7.56 3.33 17.52
N ILE A 225 8.73 3.74 17.00
CA ILE A 225 10.03 3.39 17.57
C ILE A 225 10.52 4.40 18.61
N GLY A 226 9.70 5.42 18.96
CA GLY A 226 10.03 6.42 19.97
C GLY A 226 10.95 7.55 19.50
N ASN A 227 11.28 7.64 18.20
CA ASN A 227 12.10 8.73 17.68
C ASN A 227 11.23 9.96 17.34
N LEU A 228 10.76 10.63 18.39
CA LEU A 228 9.82 11.75 18.28
C LEU A 228 10.37 12.91 17.45
N ARG A 229 11.67 13.22 17.58
CA ARG A 229 12.29 14.31 16.82
C ARG A 229 12.15 14.11 15.31
N ARG A 230 12.49 12.92 14.80
CA ARG A 230 12.35 12.60 13.37
C ARG A 230 10.89 12.52 12.95
N SER A 231 10.03 11.95 13.80
CA SER A 231 8.59 11.90 13.56
C SER A 231 8.02 13.30 13.31
N ILE A 232 8.32 14.28 14.19
CA ILE A 232 7.88 15.67 14.06
C ILE A 232 8.37 16.28 12.74
N THR A 233 9.65 16.14 12.41
CA THR A 233 10.21 16.68 11.15
C THR A 233 9.45 16.19 9.91
N TYR A 234 9.11 14.89 9.86
CA TYR A 234 8.36 14.37 8.73
C TYR A 234 6.91 14.84 8.73
N TYR A 235 6.22 14.94 9.90
CA TYR A 235 4.86 15.50 9.96
C TYR A 235 4.83 16.99 9.56
N GLU A 236 5.81 17.79 9.97
CA GLU A 236 5.94 19.19 9.54
C GLU A 236 6.01 19.30 8.01
N SER A 237 6.78 18.42 7.35
CA SER A 237 6.84 18.40 5.88
C SER A 237 5.48 18.11 5.24
N VAL A 238 4.68 17.21 5.82
CA VAL A 238 3.31 16.90 5.36
C VAL A 238 2.38 18.10 5.55
N VAL A 239 2.43 18.74 6.72
CA VAL A 239 1.62 19.94 7.00
C VAL A 239 1.95 21.08 6.04
N LEU A 240 3.22 21.32 5.76
CA LEU A 240 3.66 22.34 4.80
C LEU A 240 3.12 22.05 3.39
N TRP A 241 3.14 20.78 2.98
CA TRP A 241 2.59 20.38 1.68
C TRP A 241 1.07 20.59 1.63
N LEU A 242 0.32 20.18 2.66
CA LEU A 242 -1.13 20.37 2.77
C LEU A 242 -1.50 21.85 2.72
N ARG A 243 -0.80 22.73 3.45
CA ARG A 243 -1.02 24.19 3.42
C ARG A 243 -0.83 24.75 2.01
N ARG A 244 0.19 24.30 1.28
CA ARG A 244 0.45 24.74 -0.11
C ARG A 244 -0.67 24.27 -1.06
N LYS A 245 -1.18 23.07 -0.86
CA LYS A 245 -2.27 22.51 -1.67
C LYS A 245 -3.55 23.28 -1.43
N LEU A 246 -3.99 23.43 -0.18
CA LEU A 246 -5.19 24.18 0.19
C LEU A 246 -5.13 25.65 -0.24
N GLY A 247 -3.97 26.30 -0.13
CA GLY A 247 -3.80 27.67 -0.59
C GLY A 247 -3.90 27.84 -2.11
N LYS A 248 -3.54 26.79 -2.89
CA LYS A 248 -3.74 26.80 -4.34
C LYS A 248 -5.20 26.59 -4.73
N ASP A 249 -5.90 25.70 -4.04
CA ASP A 249 -7.32 25.42 -4.30
C ASP A 249 -8.18 26.67 -4.03
N LEU A 250 -7.91 27.40 -2.93
CA LEU A 250 -8.56 28.68 -2.62
C LEU A 250 -8.30 29.81 -3.63
N LEU A 251 -7.20 29.76 -4.37
CA LEU A 251 -6.86 30.76 -5.41
C LEU A 251 -7.41 30.38 -6.79
N GLN A 252 -7.85 29.14 -7.00
CA GLN A 252 -8.50 28.71 -8.24
C GLN A 252 -10.01 28.97 -8.24
N ASP A 253 -10.60 29.15 -7.05
CA ASP A 253 -12.04 29.44 -6.87
C ASP A 253 -12.34 30.95 -6.80
N LEU A 254 -11.32 31.83 -6.95
CA LEU A 254 -11.42 33.30 -7.07
C LEU A 254 -11.16 33.77 -8.50
#